data_0eba2cebf8bc344e3e017964e86b29be
#
_entry.id   0eba2cebf8bc344e3e017964e86b29be
#
_cell.length_a   1.000
_cell.length_b   1.000
_cell.length_c   1.000
_cell.angle_alpha   90.00
_cell.angle_beta   90.00
_cell.angle_gamma   90.00
#
_symmetry.space_group_name_H-M   'P 1'
#
loop_
_entity.id
_entity.type
_entity.pdbx_description
1 polymer ?
#
loop_
_entity_poly.entity_id
_entity_poly.type
_entity_poly.pdbx_seq_one_letter_code
_entity_poly.pdbx_strand_id
1 'polypeptide(L)'
;MQNKRRFLWQALLMTGVSMLLRSVGVSAQVIIASRIGAEAVGVSSLISGVGGFAITLALSGIQLGCTRLVSEGLGKQDAPFIHRTLQCAIAHALVFGLFSCLMLFFGAPLIGRFWLRDLRTLPSLRIMAVTLPFISLASCLSGYFVAVRRVYKSAGIQVLEEILRIGCTLFLLNRMASHGLESALLALALSSAIADIFSGCALFWLYRDDRRRHFSIPAANATLPTYRSVGRKLLAITLPVAIAAYARSGLITLEHMLIPLGLQRFGHSHSDSLASYGTVHSMALPVVLFPGALLGAFAGLLIPEITEAHVRDEHTRIRYMMGRVFSLTLLYAIGVSGIMIAFSYELGTTLYDSREAAEYIRLLAPLIPIMYLDSATDAMLKGMGEQVYSMKVNIIDASISVLSVWLLIPSFGVMGYIITIYVTELLNAALSIVRLLNISHLRPMIMRWVATPLLSVVAATSLTRLLYVLIPASLAPVGHRGAIVVLVVFSVLLYGLFSVLLGAVRQEQIRWIGSFFMGK
;
A
#
# COMPACT_ATOMS: atom_id res chain seq x y z
N MET A 1 -15.55 -28.81 -9.22
CA MET A 1 -14.51 -28.20 -10.08
C MET A 1 -14.92 -26.83 -10.63
N GLN A 2 -16.15 -26.63 -11.14
CA GLN A 2 -16.61 -25.31 -11.67
C GLN A 2 -16.55 -24.16 -10.64
N ASN A 3 -16.83 -24.39 -9.36
CA ASN A 3 -16.78 -23.37 -8.32
C ASN A 3 -15.34 -22.89 -8.00
N LYS A 4 -14.33 -23.79 -8.06
CA LYS A 4 -12.91 -23.42 -7.88
C LYS A 4 -12.42 -22.53 -9.04
N ARG A 5 -12.80 -22.85 -10.28
CA ARG A 5 -12.42 -22.10 -11.47
C ARG A 5 -13.04 -20.69 -11.49
N ARG A 6 -14.31 -20.56 -11.10
CA ARG A 6 -14.98 -19.25 -10.94
C ARG A 6 -14.33 -18.40 -9.84
N PHE A 7 -13.97 -19.01 -8.71
CA PHE A 7 -13.30 -18.33 -7.61
C PHE A 7 -11.91 -17.82 -8.01
N LEU A 8 -11.11 -18.66 -8.69
CA LEU A 8 -9.79 -18.26 -9.21
C LEU A 8 -9.89 -17.12 -10.24
N TRP A 9 -10.85 -17.18 -11.16
CA TRP A 9 -11.10 -16.12 -12.12
C TRP A 9 -11.50 -14.79 -11.43
N GLN A 10 -12.35 -14.86 -10.42
CA GLN A 10 -12.74 -13.67 -9.63
C GLN A 10 -11.56 -13.10 -8.86
N ALA A 11 -10.73 -13.94 -8.26
CA ALA A 11 -9.52 -13.52 -7.57
C ALA A 11 -8.51 -12.87 -8.54
N LEU A 12 -8.28 -13.46 -9.72
CA LEU A 12 -7.41 -12.92 -10.77
C LEU A 12 -7.93 -11.59 -11.31
N LEU A 13 -9.22 -11.48 -11.59
CA LEU A 13 -9.83 -10.22 -12.03
C LEU A 13 -9.69 -9.13 -10.97
N MET A 14 -9.94 -9.45 -9.69
CA MET A 14 -9.77 -8.51 -8.59
C MET A 14 -8.33 -8.06 -8.41
N THR A 15 -7.39 -9.00 -8.53
CA THR A 15 -5.95 -8.70 -8.52
C THR A 15 -5.56 -7.79 -9.67
N GLY A 16 -6.03 -8.08 -10.88
CA GLY A 16 -5.80 -7.24 -12.07
C GLY A 16 -6.38 -5.83 -11.92
N VAL A 17 -7.61 -5.71 -11.42
CA VAL A 17 -8.25 -4.42 -11.12
C VAL A 17 -7.48 -3.65 -10.06
N SER A 18 -7.06 -4.29 -8.97
CA SER A 18 -6.27 -3.64 -7.92
C SER A 18 -4.92 -3.15 -8.44
N MET A 19 -4.27 -3.90 -9.34
CA MET A 19 -3.03 -3.47 -10.00
C MET A 19 -3.24 -2.26 -10.90
N LEU A 20 -4.29 -2.29 -11.73
CA LEU A 20 -4.64 -1.16 -12.59
C LEU A 20 -4.91 0.10 -11.76
N LEU A 21 -5.70 -0.01 -10.69
CA LEU A 21 -5.98 1.12 -9.79
C LEU A 21 -4.70 1.66 -9.16
N ARG A 22 -3.81 0.79 -8.70
CA ARG A 22 -2.54 1.20 -8.11
C ARG A 22 -1.63 1.87 -9.13
N SER A 23 -1.59 1.37 -10.37
CA SER A 23 -0.85 1.98 -11.46
C SER A 23 -1.39 3.36 -11.82
N VAL A 24 -2.70 3.48 -11.93
CA VAL A 24 -3.38 4.76 -12.22
C VAL A 24 -3.18 5.75 -11.06
N GLY A 25 -3.27 5.29 -9.80
CA GLY A 25 -3.01 6.10 -8.61
C GLY A 25 -1.60 6.66 -8.56
N VAL A 26 -0.57 5.82 -8.80
CA VAL A 26 0.83 6.29 -8.84
C VAL A 26 1.06 7.24 -10.01
N SER A 27 0.51 6.95 -11.19
CA SER A 27 0.61 7.87 -12.35
C SER A 27 -0.03 9.22 -12.05
N ALA A 28 -1.20 9.23 -11.39
CA ALA A 28 -1.86 10.46 -10.94
C ALA A 28 -1.00 11.21 -9.91
N GLN A 29 -0.38 10.50 -8.96
CA GLN A 29 0.51 11.11 -7.98
C GLN A 29 1.73 11.78 -8.63
N VAL A 30 2.33 11.15 -9.65
CA VAL A 30 3.41 11.76 -10.45
C VAL A 30 2.94 13.05 -11.12
N ILE A 31 1.77 13.03 -11.78
CA ILE A 31 1.20 14.21 -12.44
C ILE A 31 0.89 15.32 -11.42
N ILE A 32 0.36 14.97 -10.27
CA ILE A 32 0.07 15.92 -9.19
C ILE A 32 1.38 16.55 -8.71
N ALA A 33 2.37 15.73 -8.36
CA ALA A 33 3.66 16.18 -7.84
C ALA A 33 4.39 17.11 -8.81
N SER A 34 4.37 16.81 -10.12
CA SER A 34 4.98 17.66 -11.14
C SER A 34 4.29 19.03 -11.31
N ARG A 35 3.00 19.15 -10.90
CA ARG A 35 2.23 20.39 -11.02
C ARG A 35 2.32 21.30 -9.80
N ILE A 36 2.31 20.70 -8.59
CA ILE A 36 2.24 21.49 -7.35
C ILE A 36 3.63 21.74 -6.72
N GLY A 37 4.65 21.01 -7.16
CA GLY A 37 6.02 21.13 -6.67
C GLY A 37 6.30 20.37 -5.37
N ALA A 38 7.58 20.26 -5.01
CA ALA A 38 8.05 19.41 -3.91
C ALA A 38 7.56 19.88 -2.52
N GLU A 39 7.53 21.20 -2.26
CA GLU A 39 7.03 21.74 -0.99
C GLU A 39 5.56 21.37 -0.76
N ALA A 40 4.69 21.63 -1.76
CA ALA A 40 3.26 21.32 -1.65
C ALA A 40 3.00 19.81 -1.48
N VAL A 41 3.79 18.98 -2.17
CA VAL A 41 3.73 17.52 -2.02
C VAL A 41 4.17 17.10 -0.62
N GLY A 42 5.21 17.72 -0.06
CA GLY A 42 5.66 17.47 1.32
C GLY A 42 4.58 17.83 2.35
N VAL A 43 3.97 19.00 2.22
CA VAL A 43 2.84 19.41 3.10
C VAL A 43 1.65 18.47 2.95
N SER A 44 1.29 18.10 1.72
CA SER A 44 0.20 17.14 1.46
C SER A 44 0.48 15.78 2.11
N SER A 45 1.73 15.32 2.10
CA SER A 45 2.12 14.05 2.75
C SER A 45 2.02 14.12 4.27
N LEU A 46 2.35 15.26 4.88
CA LEU A 46 2.14 15.47 6.31
C LEU A 46 0.65 15.47 6.68
N ILE A 47 -0.20 16.15 5.89
CA ILE A 47 -1.66 16.12 6.05
C ILE A 47 -2.16 14.67 5.95
N SER A 48 -1.67 13.91 4.97
CA SER A 48 -2.02 12.51 4.76
C SER A 48 -1.54 11.61 5.92
N GLY A 49 -0.39 11.90 6.51
CA GLY A 49 0.12 11.18 7.70
C GLY A 49 -0.80 11.36 8.92
N VAL A 50 -1.19 12.59 9.23
CA VAL A 50 -2.17 12.90 10.31
C VAL A 50 -3.52 12.27 10.00
N GLY A 51 -3.98 12.44 8.76
CA GLY A 51 -5.24 11.86 8.31
C GLY A 51 -5.25 10.33 8.36
N GLY A 52 -4.14 9.69 8.03
CA GLY A 52 -3.96 8.23 8.12
C GLY A 52 -4.17 7.71 9.54
N PHE A 53 -3.66 8.44 10.56
CA PHE A 53 -3.93 8.12 11.95
C PHE A 53 -5.42 8.30 12.30
N ALA A 54 -6.03 9.42 11.88
CA ALA A 54 -7.44 9.69 12.11
C ALA A 54 -8.35 8.66 11.41
N ILE A 55 -8.01 8.25 10.18
CA ILE A 55 -8.69 7.15 9.48
C ILE A 55 -8.54 5.84 10.27
N THR A 56 -7.35 5.53 10.76
CA THR A 56 -7.12 4.30 11.55
C THR A 56 -7.97 4.29 12.82
N LEU A 57 -8.13 5.44 13.50
CA LEU A 57 -9.04 5.59 14.64
C LEU A 57 -10.50 5.37 14.23
N ALA A 58 -10.93 5.96 13.10
CA ALA A 58 -12.29 5.83 12.59
C ALA A 58 -12.61 4.38 12.22
N LEU A 59 -11.68 3.67 11.58
CA LEU A 59 -11.87 2.28 11.15
C LEU A 59 -11.99 1.31 12.31
N SER A 60 -11.20 1.46 13.36
CA SER A 60 -11.32 0.71 14.64
C SER A 60 -11.49 -0.82 14.44
N GLY A 61 -10.93 -1.40 13.37
CA GLY A 61 -11.02 -2.84 13.07
C GLY A 61 -12.41 -3.34 12.66
N ILE A 62 -13.36 -2.43 12.36
CA ILE A 62 -14.77 -2.76 12.11
C ILE A 62 -14.98 -3.67 10.91
N GLN A 63 -14.16 -3.54 9.84
CA GLN A 63 -14.27 -4.39 8.66
C GLN A 63 -14.12 -5.87 9.02
N LEU A 64 -13.08 -6.21 9.80
CA LEU A 64 -12.83 -7.58 10.25
C LEU A 64 -13.93 -8.07 11.17
N GLY A 65 -14.36 -7.24 12.16
CA GLY A 65 -15.43 -7.58 13.08
C GLY A 65 -16.75 -7.86 12.36
N CYS A 66 -17.13 -7.00 11.43
CA CYS A 66 -18.33 -7.17 10.61
C CYS A 66 -18.24 -8.45 9.76
N THR A 67 -17.12 -8.64 9.03
CA THR A 67 -16.92 -9.83 8.19
C THR A 67 -17.04 -11.11 9.01
N ARG A 68 -16.39 -11.19 10.16
CA ARG A 68 -16.37 -12.41 10.99
C ARG A 68 -17.74 -12.74 11.58
N LEU A 69 -18.42 -11.75 12.20
CA LEU A 69 -19.72 -12.00 12.84
C LEU A 69 -20.83 -12.26 11.82
N VAL A 70 -20.83 -11.55 10.67
CA VAL A 70 -21.81 -11.82 9.61
C VAL A 70 -21.57 -13.21 9.02
N SER A 71 -20.31 -13.62 8.79
CA SER A 71 -19.99 -14.97 8.32
C SER A 71 -20.39 -16.06 9.33
N GLU A 72 -20.24 -15.81 10.65
CA GLU A 72 -20.73 -16.71 11.70
C GLU A 72 -22.25 -16.87 11.63
N GLY A 73 -22.98 -15.75 11.49
CA GLY A 73 -24.43 -15.78 11.36
C GLY A 73 -24.92 -16.50 10.10
N LEU A 74 -24.21 -16.31 8.96
CA LEU A 74 -24.50 -17.03 7.72
C LEU A 74 -24.26 -18.54 7.87
N GLY A 75 -23.18 -18.94 8.53
CA GLY A 75 -22.88 -20.34 8.79
C GLY A 75 -23.93 -21.04 9.69
N LYS A 76 -24.50 -20.30 10.62
CA LYS A 76 -25.57 -20.76 11.52
C LYS A 76 -26.98 -20.58 10.96
N GLN A 77 -27.11 -19.96 9.78
CA GLN A 77 -28.40 -19.55 9.19
C GLN A 77 -29.28 -18.70 10.13
N ASP A 78 -28.65 -17.91 11.00
CA ASP A 78 -29.31 -17.07 12.01
C ASP A 78 -29.50 -15.64 11.45
N ALA A 79 -30.58 -15.44 10.71
CA ALA A 79 -30.91 -14.12 10.13
C ALA A 79 -31.14 -13.03 11.20
N PRO A 80 -31.80 -13.27 12.36
CA PRO A 80 -31.88 -12.34 13.47
C PRO A 80 -30.52 -11.88 14.00
N PHE A 81 -29.57 -12.80 14.16
CA PHE A 81 -28.20 -12.48 14.59
C PHE A 81 -27.47 -11.62 13.56
N ILE A 82 -27.57 -11.94 12.26
CA ILE A 82 -26.97 -11.13 11.17
C ILE A 82 -27.53 -9.71 11.20
N HIS A 83 -28.86 -9.57 11.33
CA HIS A 83 -29.51 -8.26 11.39
C HIS A 83 -29.00 -7.42 12.55
N ARG A 84 -28.94 -8.00 13.74
CA ARG A 84 -28.46 -7.33 14.95
C ARG A 84 -26.97 -6.99 14.85
N THR A 85 -26.18 -7.89 14.29
CA THR A 85 -24.73 -7.66 14.04
C THR A 85 -24.51 -6.45 13.16
N LEU A 86 -25.26 -6.33 12.05
CA LEU A 86 -25.15 -5.19 11.14
C LEU A 86 -25.55 -3.86 11.79
N GLN A 87 -26.61 -3.86 12.62
CA GLN A 87 -26.99 -2.67 13.39
C GLN A 87 -25.86 -2.25 14.35
N CYS A 88 -25.30 -3.20 15.11
CA CYS A 88 -24.18 -2.92 16.01
C CYS A 88 -22.92 -2.47 15.26
N ALA A 89 -22.62 -3.08 14.12
CA ALA A 89 -21.45 -2.75 13.31
C ALA A 89 -21.56 -1.34 12.69
N ILE A 90 -22.71 -0.98 12.14
CA ILE A 90 -22.96 0.37 11.61
C ILE A 90 -22.92 1.41 12.74
N ALA A 91 -23.54 1.12 13.89
CA ALA A 91 -23.48 2.01 15.05
C ALA A 91 -22.02 2.22 15.53
N HIS A 92 -21.24 1.13 15.63
CA HIS A 92 -19.81 1.19 15.97
C HIS A 92 -19.03 2.05 14.97
N ALA A 93 -19.22 1.82 13.65
CA ALA A 93 -18.57 2.58 12.60
C ALA A 93 -18.90 4.08 12.70
N LEU A 94 -20.16 4.43 12.91
CA LEU A 94 -20.57 5.82 13.04
C LEU A 94 -20.05 6.48 14.33
N VAL A 95 -20.04 5.76 15.46
CA VAL A 95 -19.52 6.28 16.74
C VAL A 95 -18.02 6.57 16.63
N PHE A 96 -17.22 5.61 16.16
CA PHE A 96 -15.77 5.81 16.02
C PHE A 96 -15.43 6.78 14.89
N GLY A 97 -16.18 6.75 13.78
CA GLY A 97 -16.03 7.71 12.69
C GLY A 97 -16.34 9.14 13.12
N LEU A 98 -17.43 9.36 13.88
CA LEU A 98 -17.79 10.67 14.41
C LEU A 98 -16.82 11.13 15.50
N PHE A 99 -16.40 10.23 16.39
CA PHE A 99 -15.39 10.53 17.39
C PHE A 99 -14.08 11.02 16.73
N SER A 100 -13.59 10.29 15.73
CA SER A 100 -12.39 10.66 14.99
C SER A 100 -12.58 11.97 14.21
N CYS A 101 -13.77 12.20 13.64
CA CYS A 101 -14.13 13.45 12.98
C CYS A 101 -14.05 14.63 13.95
N LEU A 102 -14.69 14.54 15.11
CA LEU A 102 -14.68 15.61 16.12
C LEU A 102 -13.25 15.84 16.64
N MET A 103 -12.51 14.77 16.94
CA MET A 103 -11.13 14.85 17.39
C MET A 103 -10.23 15.58 16.38
N LEU A 104 -10.31 15.22 15.08
CA LEU A 104 -9.50 15.86 14.05
C LEU A 104 -9.99 17.28 13.76
N PHE A 105 -11.30 17.53 13.68
CA PHE A 105 -11.86 18.84 13.34
C PHE A 105 -11.53 19.91 14.38
N PHE A 106 -11.72 19.60 15.65
CA PHE A 106 -11.38 20.49 16.75
C PHE A 106 -9.90 20.48 17.10
N GLY A 107 -9.19 19.36 16.85
CA GLY A 107 -7.75 19.26 17.02
C GLY A 107 -6.93 19.89 15.90
N ALA A 108 -7.52 20.14 14.72
CA ALA A 108 -6.81 20.67 13.55
C ALA A 108 -6.04 21.98 13.83
N PRO A 109 -6.55 22.98 14.56
CA PRO A 109 -5.78 24.17 14.89
C PRO A 109 -4.53 23.88 15.73
N LEU A 110 -4.65 22.95 16.67
CA LEU A 110 -3.54 22.52 17.52
C LEU A 110 -2.48 21.77 16.71
N ILE A 111 -2.92 20.86 15.85
CA ILE A 111 -2.07 20.08 14.95
C ILE A 111 -1.34 21.01 13.97
N GLY A 112 -2.06 21.90 13.30
CA GLY A 112 -1.48 22.84 12.33
C GLY A 112 -0.46 23.78 12.99
N ARG A 113 -0.75 24.31 14.17
CA ARG A 113 0.09 25.29 14.86
C ARG A 113 1.33 24.67 15.54
N PHE A 114 1.15 23.57 16.27
CA PHE A 114 2.21 23.02 17.12
C PHE A 114 2.95 21.85 16.48
N TRP A 115 2.27 21.03 15.66
CA TRP A 115 2.85 19.82 15.10
C TRP A 115 3.35 20.03 13.68
N LEU A 116 2.48 20.51 12.79
CA LEU A 116 2.88 20.75 11.40
C LEU A 116 3.60 22.10 11.23
N ARG A 117 3.38 23.04 12.15
CA ARG A 117 3.91 24.43 12.11
C ARG A 117 3.56 25.16 10.81
N ASP A 118 2.45 24.74 10.20
CA ASP A 118 1.94 25.33 8.96
C ASP A 118 0.42 25.44 9.02
N LEU A 119 -0.07 26.68 9.18
CA LEU A 119 -1.51 26.98 9.27
C LEU A 119 -2.25 26.78 7.96
N ARG A 120 -1.55 26.71 6.82
CA ARG A 120 -2.12 26.42 5.50
C ARG A 120 -2.75 25.02 5.44
N THR A 121 -2.38 24.13 6.37
CA THR A 121 -2.93 22.77 6.48
C THR A 121 -4.31 22.70 7.12
N LEU A 122 -4.71 23.74 7.86
CA LEU A 122 -5.92 23.74 8.68
C LEU A 122 -7.21 23.47 7.89
N PRO A 123 -7.49 24.14 6.77
CA PRO A 123 -8.70 23.90 6.00
C PRO A 123 -8.74 22.46 5.45
N SER A 124 -7.61 21.94 4.96
CA SER A 124 -7.49 20.59 4.43
C SER A 124 -7.74 19.53 5.51
N LEU A 125 -7.19 19.68 6.72
CA LEU A 125 -7.45 18.79 7.85
C LEU A 125 -8.93 18.79 8.27
N ARG A 126 -9.61 19.94 8.27
CA ARG A 126 -11.03 20.04 8.58
C ARG A 126 -11.91 19.36 7.53
N ILE A 127 -11.59 19.53 6.24
CA ILE A 127 -12.29 18.84 5.16
C ILE A 127 -12.14 17.34 5.31
N MET A 128 -10.93 16.86 5.57
CA MET A 128 -10.64 15.44 5.80
C MET A 128 -11.37 14.90 7.03
N ALA A 129 -11.50 15.69 8.10
CA ALA A 129 -12.24 15.28 9.29
C ALA A 129 -13.70 14.91 8.98
N VAL A 130 -14.35 15.68 8.11
CA VAL A 130 -15.77 15.46 7.72
C VAL A 130 -15.96 14.14 6.97
N THR A 131 -14.93 13.61 6.31
CA THR A 131 -15.04 12.34 5.55
C THR A 131 -14.96 11.10 6.43
N LEU A 132 -14.40 11.19 7.64
CA LEU A 132 -14.12 10.04 8.50
C LEU A 132 -15.34 9.17 8.83
N PRO A 133 -16.55 9.69 9.10
CA PRO A 133 -17.74 8.87 9.30
C PRO A 133 -18.12 8.07 8.05
N PHE A 134 -17.93 8.65 6.86
CA PHE A 134 -18.23 7.98 5.58
C PHE A 134 -17.21 6.88 5.29
N ILE A 135 -15.92 7.12 5.54
CA ILE A 135 -14.84 6.13 5.40
C ILE A 135 -15.09 4.94 6.35
N SER A 136 -15.45 5.21 7.60
CA SER A 136 -15.74 4.16 8.58
C SER A 136 -16.96 3.34 8.18
N LEU A 137 -18.03 3.99 7.71
CA LEU A 137 -19.23 3.33 7.19
C LEU A 137 -18.90 2.47 5.96
N ALA A 138 -18.14 3.01 5.01
CA ALA A 138 -17.70 2.29 3.81
C ALA A 138 -16.91 1.02 4.17
N SER A 139 -16.00 1.12 5.12
CA SER A 139 -15.22 -0.02 5.63
C SER A 139 -16.09 -1.11 6.27
N CYS A 140 -17.06 -0.72 7.11
CA CYS A 140 -18.03 -1.63 7.70
C CYS A 140 -18.82 -2.40 6.63
N LEU A 141 -19.35 -1.68 5.64
CA LEU A 141 -20.16 -2.24 4.55
C LEU A 141 -19.32 -3.09 3.58
N SER A 142 -18.08 -2.72 3.34
CA SER A 142 -17.13 -3.59 2.61
C SER A 142 -16.94 -4.92 3.35
N GLY A 143 -16.83 -4.91 4.67
CA GLY A 143 -16.80 -6.13 5.49
C GLY A 143 -18.05 -7.00 5.33
N TYR A 144 -19.24 -6.39 5.23
CA TYR A 144 -20.48 -7.11 4.90
C TYR A 144 -20.41 -7.77 3.52
N PHE A 145 -20.01 -7.05 2.46
CA PHE A 145 -19.91 -7.62 1.11
C PHE A 145 -18.87 -8.74 1.00
N VAL A 146 -17.79 -8.67 1.78
CA VAL A 146 -16.84 -9.78 1.91
C VAL A 146 -17.49 -11.01 2.54
N ALA A 147 -18.24 -10.84 3.65
CA ALA A 147 -18.92 -11.93 4.36
C ALA A 147 -19.95 -12.65 3.48
N VAL A 148 -20.75 -11.89 2.72
CA VAL A 148 -21.76 -12.46 1.81
C VAL A 148 -21.19 -12.93 0.46
N ARG A 149 -19.84 -12.92 0.29
CA ARG A 149 -19.12 -13.33 -0.93
C ARG A 149 -19.50 -12.52 -2.18
N ARG A 150 -19.85 -11.25 -2.01
CA ARG A 150 -20.18 -10.29 -3.09
C ARG A 150 -19.15 -9.17 -3.17
N VAL A 151 -17.90 -9.53 -3.05
CA VAL A 151 -16.75 -8.62 -3.01
C VAL A 151 -16.69 -7.71 -4.26
N TYR A 152 -17.20 -8.19 -5.41
CA TYR A 152 -17.24 -7.40 -6.65
C TYR A 152 -18.03 -6.09 -6.52
N LYS A 153 -19.03 -6.02 -5.62
CA LYS A 153 -19.80 -4.79 -5.38
C LYS A 153 -18.97 -3.72 -4.68
N SER A 154 -18.27 -4.10 -3.60
CA SER A 154 -17.38 -3.17 -2.90
C SER A 154 -16.16 -2.78 -3.73
N ALA A 155 -15.58 -3.71 -4.48
CA ALA A 155 -14.48 -3.42 -5.38
C ALA A 155 -14.89 -2.49 -6.53
N GLY A 156 -16.08 -2.67 -7.11
CA GLY A 156 -16.60 -1.77 -8.14
C GLY A 156 -16.74 -0.32 -7.64
N ILE A 157 -17.22 -0.14 -6.41
CA ILE A 157 -17.27 1.20 -5.79
C ILE A 157 -15.87 1.77 -5.55
N GLN A 158 -14.91 0.96 -5.10
CA GLN A 158 -13.51 1.43 -4.92
C GLN A 158 -12.89 1.90 -6.24
N VAL A 159 -13.18 1.21 -7.35
CA VAL A 159 -12.74 1.66 -8.69
C VAL A 159 -13.36 3.01 -9.05
N LEU A 160 -14.67 3.16 -8.85
CA LEU A 160 -15.36 4.42 -9.14
C LEU A 160 -14.89 5.56 -8.23
N GLU A 161 -14.65 5.27 -6.96
CA GLU A 161 -14.08 6.20 -5.99
C GLU A 161 -12.72 6.74 -6.47
N GLU A 162 -11.81 5.85 -6.89
CA GLU A 162 -10.48 6.25 -7.35
C GLU A 162 -10.53 7.05 -8.66
N ILE A 163 -11.38 6.66 -9.61
CA ILE A 163 -11.59 7.41 -10.84
C ILE A 163 -12.16 8.80 -10.52
N LEU A 164 -13.13 8.88 -9.62
CA LEU A 164 -13.73 10.15 -9.20
C LEU A 164 -12.68 11.03 -8.48
N ARG A 165 -11.88 10.44 -7.59
CA ARG A 165 -10.79 11.13 -6.88
C ARG A 165 -9.81 11.76 -7.85
N ILE A 166 -9.31 10.99 -8.81
CA ILE A 166 -8.35 11.46 -9.81
C ILE A 166 -8.97 12.51 -10.71
N GLY A 167 -10.19 12.26 -11.21
CA GLY A 167 -10.90 13.21 -12.07
C GLY A 167 -11.14 14.56 -11.38
N CYS A 168 -11.65 14.52 -10.14
CA CYS A 168 -11.85 15.73 -9.33
C CYS A 168 -10.52 16.42 -9.02
N THR A 169 -9.47 15.67 -8.70
CA THR A 169 -8.14 16.23 -8.42
C THR A 169 -7.61 17.00 -9.63
N LEU A 170 -7.60 16.39 -10.81
CA LEU A 170 -7.13 17.05 -12.03
C LEU A 170 -7.98 18.27 -12.39
N PHE A 171 -9.30 18.18 -12.23
CA PHE A 171 -10.21 19.28 -12.51
C PHE A 171 -10.01 20.45 -11.54
N LEU A 172 -9.99 20.19 -10.23
CA LEU A 172 -9.83 21.23 -9.21
C LEU A 172 -8.43 21.84 -9.22
N LEU A 173 -7.38 21.05 -9.44
CA LEU A 173 -6.02 21.58 -9.57
C LEU A 173 -5.92 22.53 -10.77
N ASN A 174 -6.52 22.20 -11.92
CA ASN A 174 -6.52 23.09 -13.08
C ASN A 174 -7.19 24.45 -12.79
N ARG A 175 -8.17 24.49 -11.87
CA ARG A 175 -8.89 25.72 -11.50
C ARG A 175 -8.24 26.48 -10.35
N MET A 176 -7.63 25.78 -9.39
CA MET A 176 -7.23 26.35 -8.11
C MET A 176 -5.71 26.45 -7.94
N ALA A 177 -4.89 25.67 -8.64
CA ALA A 177 -3.44 25.67 -8.44
C ALA A 177 -2.77 27.02 -8.76
N SER A 178 -3.34 27.81 -9.66
CA SER A 178 -2.85 29.16 -9.99
C SER A 178 -2.95 30.17 -8.83
N HIS A 179 -3.74 29.86 -7.79
CA HIS A 179 -3.97 30.75 -6.64
C HIS A 179 -3.06 30.47 -5.44
N GLY A 180 -2.04 29.64 -5.63
CA GLY A 180 -1.01 29.36 -4.62
C GLY A 180 -1.13 28.00 -3.94
N LEU A 181 -0.19 27.72 -3.03
CA LEU A 181 -0.02 26.43 -2.37
C LEU A 181 -1.24 26.01 -1.54
N GLU A 182 -1.83 26.93 -0.79
CA GLU A 182 -3.03 26.63 0.03
C GLU A 182 -4.20 26.17 -0.83
N SER A 183 -4.42 26.83 -1.98
CA SER A 183 -5.48 26.46 -2.92
C SER A 183 -5.25 25.09 -3.55
N ALA A 184 -3.99 24.73 -3.81
CA ALA A 184 -3.65 23.39 -4.31
C ALA A 184 -3.92 22.31 -3.26
N LEU A 185 -3.55 22.55 -1.99
CA LEU A 185 -3.84 21.62 -0.88
C LEU A 185 -5.34 21.45 -0.66
N LEU A 186 -6.11 22.54 -0.77
CA LEU A 186 -7.58 22.51 -0.70
C LEU A 186 -8.18 21.69 -1.84
N ALA A 187 -7.67 21.83 -3.06
CA ALA A 187 -8.11 21.06 -4.21
C ALA A 187 -7.92 19.54 -3.97
N LEU A 188 -6.78 19.14 -3.42
CA LEU A 188 -6.52 17.74 -3.08
C LEU A 188 -7.46 17.22 -1.98
N ALA A 189 -7.66 18.02 -0.92
CA ALA A 189 -8.54 17.63 0.18
C ALA A 189 -10.01 17.53 -0.25
N LEU A 190 -10.50 18.48 -1.06
CA LEU A 190 -11.86 18.47 -1.60
C LEU A 190 -12.10 17.29 -2.54
N SER A 191 -11.12 16.97 -3.41
CA SER A 191 -11.21 15.83 -4.32
C SER A 191 -11.35 14.52 -3.56
N SER A 192 -10.51 14.32 -2.54
CA SER A 192 -10.60 13.14 -1.68
C SER A 192 -11.92 13.09 -0.93
N ALA A 193 -12.37 14.23 -0.38
CA ALA A 193 -13.64 14.31 0.35
C ALA A 193 -14.84 13.93 -0.52
N ILE A 194 -14.90 14.43 -1.74
CA ILE A 194 -15.99 14.09 -2.70
C ILE A 194 -15.99 12.57 -2.97
N ALA A 195 -14.81 11.98 -3.21
CA ALA A 195 -14.69 10.56 -3.49
C ALA A 195 -15.07 9.69 -2.28
N ASP A 196 -14.61 10.04 -1.08
CA ASP A 196 -14.87 9.29 0.16
C ASP A 196 -16.35 9.34 0.54
N ILE A 197 -16.99 10.51 0.44
CA ILE A 197 -18.42 10.68 0.69
C ILE A 197 -19.24 9.89 -0.34
N PHE A 198 -18.87 9.98 -1.63
CA PHE A 198 -19.51 9.18 -2.68
C PHE A 198 -19.43 7.68 -2.37
N SER A 199 -18.25 7.18 -2.02
CA SER A 199 -18.01 5.77 -1.69
C SER A 199 -18.89 5.31 -0.52
N GLY A 200 -18.92 6.07 0.57
CA GLY A 200 -19.76 5.79 1.73
C GLY A 200 -21.25 5.73 1.40
N CYS A 201 -21.74 6.71 0.67
CA CYS A 201 -23.15 6.78 0.23
C CYS A 201 -23.52 5.66 -0.75
N ALA A 202 -22.64 5.39 -1.74
CA ALA A 202 -22.87 4.35 -2.75
C ALA A 202 -22.89 2.96 -2.13
N LEU A 203 -21.93 2.64 -1.22
CA LEU A 203 -21.92 1.38 -0.50
C LEU A 203 -23.14 1.22 0.40
N PHE A 204 -23.59 2.30 1.06
CA PHE A 204 -24.81 2.26 1.86
C PHE A 204 -26.05 2.00 1.01
N TRP A 205 -26.14 2.60 -0.15
CA TRP A 205 -27.25 2.38 -1.08
C TRP A 205 -27.25 0.93 -1.61
N LEU A 206 -26.09 0.41 -2.03
CA LEU A 206 -25.94 -0.98 -2.46
C LEU A 206 -26.26 -1.98 -1.34
N TYR A 207 -25.85 -1.68 -0.11
CA TYR A 207 -26.20 -2.50 1.07
C TYR A 207 -27.71 -2.53 1.29
N ARG A 208 -28.39 -1.36 1.20
CA ARG A 208 -29.83 -1.27 1.40
C ARG A 208 -30.61 -2.08 0.34
N ASP A 209 -30.16 -2.01 -0.91
CA ASP A 209 -30.75 -2.81 -2.01
C ASP A 209 -30.48 -4.32 -1.80
N ASP A 210 -29.25 -4.69 -1.48
CA ASP A 210 -28.86 -6.09 -1.25
C ASP A 210 -29.62 -6.72 -0.09
N ARG A 211 -29.78 -5.97 1.00
CA ARG A 211 -30.56 -6.41 2.15
C ARG A 211 -32.02 -6.65 1.82
N ARG A 212 -32.64 -5.75 1.04
CA ARG A 212 -34.06 -5.88 0.63
C ARG A 212 -34.29 -7.13 -0.22
N ARG A 213 -33.33 -7.50 -1.05
CA ARG A 213 -33.48 -8.62 -1.99
C ARG A 213 -33.17 -9.99 -1.38
N HIS A 214 -32.28 -10.07 -0.41
CA HIS A 214 -31.70 -11.34 0.04
C HIS A 214 -31.90 -11.67 1.52
N PHE A 215 -32.22 -10.69 2.33
CA PHE A 215 -32.50 -10.91 3.74
C PHE A 215 -33.93 -10.48 4.05
N SER A 216 -34.79 -11.47 4.20
CA SER A 216 -36.15 -11.24 4.74
C SER A 216 -36.04 -10.54 6.08
N ILE A 217 -36.86 -9.53 6.30
CA ILE A 217 -36.97 -8.91 7.63
C ILE A 217 -37.37 -10.03 8.60
N PRO A 218 -36.64 -10.21 9.72
CA PRO A 218 -37.02 -11.22 10.71
C PRO A 218 -38.50 -11.10 11.04
N ALA A 219 -39.21 -12.24 11.09
CA ALA A 219 -40.61 -12.23 11.47
C ALA A 219 -40.79 -11.48 12.79
N ALA A 220 -41.92 -10.80 12.96
CA ALA A 220 -42.19 -9.95 14.14
C ALA A 220 -41.99 -10.68 15.49
N ASN A 221 -42.07 -12.02 15.48
CA ASN A 221 -41.88 -12.88 16.66
C ASN A 221 -40.47 -13.48 16.78
N ALA A 222 -39.50 -13.13 15.91
CA ALA A 222 -38.14 -13.66 16.01
C ALA A 222 -37.43 -13.04 17.23
N THR A 223 -36.89 -13.88 18.12
CA THR A 223 -36.10 -13.43 19.26
C THR A 223 -34.77 -12.86 18.78
N LEU A 224 -34.69 -11.53 18.72
CA LEU A 224 -33.45 -10.85 18.37
C LEU A 224 -32.43 -10.93 19.52
N PRO A 225 -31.18 -11.29 19.27
CA PRO A 225 -30.16 -11.23 20.31
C PRO A 225 -29.99 -9.81 20.85
N THR A 226 -29.64 -9.67 22.12
CA THR A 226 -29.49 -8.37 22.79
C THR A 226 -28.33 -7.58 22.15
N TYR A 227 -28.51 -6.26 21.96
CA TYR A 227 -27.46 -5.36 21.51
C TYR A 227 -26.16 -5.49 22.31
N ARG A 228 -26.28 -5.61 23.64
CA ARG A 228 -25.16 -5.76 24.56
C ARG A 228 -24.35 -7.04 24.27
N SER A 229 -25.01 -8.15 24.00
CA SER A 229 -24.34 -9.44 23.69
C SER A 229 -23.57 -9.37 22.38
N VAL A 230 -24.20 -8.87 21.31
CA VAL A 230 -23.58 -8.76 19.99
C VAL A 230 -22.49 -7.67 20.00
N GLY A 231 -22.74 -6.53 20.65
CA GLY A 231 -21.76 -5.45 20.79
C GLY A 231 -20.51 -5.89 21.55
N ARG A 232 -20.67 -6.68 22.64
CA ARG A 232 -19.52 -7.25 23.38
C ARG A 232 -18.70 -8.20 22.49
N LYS A 233 -19.35 -9.07 21.71
CA LYS A 233 -18.65 -9.95 20.75
C LYS A 233 -17.91 -9.16 19.68
N LEU A 234 -18.54 -8.10 19.15
CA LEU A 234 -17.93 -7.22 18.17
C LEU A 234 -16.68 -6.55 18.75
N LEU A 235 -16.79 -5.93 19.92
CA LEU A 235 -15.67 -5.28 20.59
C LEU A 235 -14.54 -6.25 20.94
N ALA A 236 -14.86 -7.48 21.35
CA ALA A 236 -13.85 -8.50 21.62
C ALA A 236 -13.00 -8.87 20.39
N ILE A 237 -13.56 -8.71 19.19
CA ILE A 237 -12.84 -8.94 17.92
C ILE A 237 -12.12 -7.67 17.48
N THR A 238 -12.79 -6.52 17.51
CA THR A 238 -12.28 -5.27 16.92
C THR A 238 -11.23 -4.60 17.81
N LEU A 239 -11.39 -4.61 19.13
CA LEU A 239 -10.55 -3.84 20.04
C LEU A 239 -9.07 -4.27 20.03
N PRO A 240 -8.70 -5.57 20.10
CA PRO A 240 -7.30 -5.97 20.03
C PRO A 240 -6.62 -5.55 18.71
N VAL A 241 -7.35 -5.68 17.59
CA VAL A 241 -6.87 -5.29 16.26
C VAL A 241 -6.72 -3.76 16.18
N ALA A 242 -7.69 -3.03 16.72
CA ALA A 242 -7.68 -1.57 16.75
C ALA A 242 -6.50 -1.02 17.56
N ILE A 243 -6.24 -1.54 18.77
CA ILE A 243 -5.13 -1.09 19.62
C ILE A 243 -3.79 -1.27 18.91
N ALA A 244 -3.56 -2.42 18.29
CA ALA A 244 -2.32 -2.66 17.53
C ALA A 244 -2.19 -1.71 16.33
N ALA A 245 -3.30 -1.47 15.60
CA ALA A 245 -3.33 -0.55 14.49
C ALA A 245 -3.09 0.91 14.95
N TYR A 246 -3.66 1.31 16.07
CA TYR A 246 -3.46 2.66 16.64
C TYR A 246 -2.01 2.88 17.05
N ALA A 247 -1.40 1.91 17.75
CA ALA A 247 0.00 2.00 18.15
C ALA A 247 0.92 2.16 16.92
N ARG A 248 0.76 1.31 15.91
CA ARG A 248 1.55 1.38 14.68
C ARG A 248 1.31 2.69 13.91
N SER A 249 0.06 3.06 13.68
CA SER A 249 -0.29 4.26 12.93
C SER A 249 0.15 5.54 13.65
N GLY A 250 0.08 5.57 14.98
CA GLY A 250 0.60 6.66 15.80
C GLY A 250 2.10 6.82 15.67
N LEU A 251 2.87 5.72 15.71
CA LEU A 251 4.33 5.75 15.50
C LEU A 251 4.69 6.25 14.10
N ILE A 252 4.02 5.76 13.06
CA ILE A 252 4.24 6.21 11.68
C ILE A 252 3.94 7.71 11.54
N THR A 253 2.83 8.18 12.12
CA THR A 253 2.48 9.60 12.09
C THR A 253 3.52 10.46 12.81
N LEU A 254 4.00 9.99 13.98
CA LEU A 254 5.05 10.66 14.73
C LEU A 254 6.36 10.73 13.92
N GLU A 255 6.75 9.65 13.26
CA GLU A 255 7.88 9.59 12.35
C GLU A 255 7.78 10.66 11.26
N HIS A 256 6.67 10.70 10.51
CA HIS A 256 6.44 11.67 9.43
C HIS A 256 6.54 13.12 9.91
N MET A 257 6.12 13.40 11.14
CA MET A 257 6.24 14.74 11.73
C MET A 257 7.66 15.08 12.16
N LEU A 258 8.41 14.11 12.68
CA LEU A 258 9.76 14.32 13.16
C LEU A 258 10.75 14.57 12.01
N ILE A 259 10.48 14.06 10.80
CA ILE A 259 11.40 14.22 9.66
C ILE A 259 11.61 15.69 9.30
N PRO A 260 10.59 16.50 8.98
CA PRO A 260 10.81 17.93 8.69
C PRO A 260 11.35 18.71 9.89
N LEU A 261 10.96 18.36 11.12
CA LEU A 261 11.49 18.98 12.33
C LEU A 261 12.99 18.69 12.51
N GLY A 262 13.41 17.46 12.22
CA GLY A 262 14.81 17.07 12.24
C GLY A 262 15.64 17.83 11.19
N LEU A 263 15.11 17.99 9.98
CA LEU A 263 15.75 18.75 8.90
C LEU A 263 15.91 20.24 9.25
N GLN A 264 14.91 20.84 9.91
CA GLN A 264 15.03 22.21 10.41
C GLN A 264 16.14 22.32 11.48
N ARG A 265 16.29 21.35 12.37
CA ARG A 265 17.38 21.30 13.35
C ARG A 265 18.74 21.12 12.71
N PHE A 266 18.80 20.43 11.58
CA PHE A 266 20.03 20.32 10.78
C PHE A 266 20.45 21.64 10.12
N GLY A 267 19.52 22.60 9.96
CA GLY A 267 19.79 23.93 9.41
C GLY A 267 19.03 24.27 8.13
N HIS A 268 18.13 23.40 7.68
CA HIS A 268 17.26 23.72 6.53
C HIS A 268 16.18 24.73 6.92
N SER A 269 15.77 25.57 5.98
CA SER A 269 14.57 26.40 6.15
C SER A 269 13.33 25.51 6.29
N HIS A 270 12.22 26.08 6.75
CA HIS A 270 10.97 25.33 6.84
C HIS A 270 10.49 24.80 5.47
N SER A 271 10.56 25.65 4.44
CA SER A 271 10.20 25.30 3.07
C SER A 271 11.11 24.20 2.49
N ASP A 272 12.44 24.34 2.65
CA ASP A 272 13.39 23.34 2.16
C ASP A 272 13.23 21.99 2.87
N SER A 273 12.91 22.01 4.17
CA SER A 273 12.64 20.77 4.93
C SER A 273 11.42 20.04 4.40
N LEU A 274 10.36 20.77 4.07
CA LEU A 274 9.14 20.19 3.49
C LEU A 274 9.38 19.71 2.06
N ALA A 275 10.14 20.47 1.26
CA ALA A 275 10.50 20.09 -0.11
C ALA A 275 11.35 18.82 -0.13
N SER A 276 12.40 18.74 0.69
CA SER A 276 13.26 17.55 0.79
C SER A 276 12.50 16.33 1.27
N TYR A 277 11.63 16.48 2.30
CA TYR A 277 10.75 15.41 2.74
C TYR A 277 9.82 14.96 1.61
N GLY A 278 9.18 15.89 0.91
CA GLY A 278 8.29 15.61 -0.22
C GLY A 278 9.01 14.88 -1.36
N THR A 279 10.24 15.29 -1.68
CA THR A 279 11.06 14.68 -2.74
C THR A 279 11.40 13.22 -2.42
N VAL A 280 11.81 12.92 -1.18
CA VAL A 280 12.10 11.52 -0.79
C VAL A 280 10.82 10.71 -0.66
N HIS A 281 9.86 11.19 0.17
CA HIS A 281 8.69 10.41 0.58
C HIS A 281 7.62 10.27 -0.50
N SER A 282 7.38 11.34 -1.27
CA SER A 282 6.24 11.40 -2.20
C SER A 282 6.63 11.39 -3.67
N MET A 283 7.92 11.57 -3.98
CA MET A 283 8.41 11.45 -5.36
C MET A 283 9.27 10.18 -5.53
N ALA A 284 10.37 10.04 -4.78
CA ALA A 284 11.30 8.93 -4.98
C ALA A 284 10.74 7.57 -4.50
N LEU A 285 10.23 7.48 -3.27
CA LEU A 285 9.69 6.23 -2.71
C LEU A 285 8.55 5.62 -3.53
N PRO A 286 7.54 6.37 -4.02
CA PRO A 286 6.49 5.80 -4.86
C PRO A 286 7.01 5.17 -6.15
N VAL A 287 8.03 5.78 -6.79
CA VAL A 287 8.66 5.20 -7.99
C VAL A 287 9.36 3.89 -7.67
N VAL A 288 10.10 3.84 -6.55
CA VAL A 288 10.81 2.65 -6.06
C VAL A 288 9.83 1.52 -5.69
N LEU A 289 8.71 1.87 -5.06
CA LEU A 289 7.70 0.90 -4.58
C LEU A 289 6.71 0.45 -5.67
N PHE A 290 6.53 1.25 -6.73
CA PHE A 290 5.50 0.99 -7.75
C PHE A 290 5.59 -0.40 -8.39
N PRO A 291 6.77 -0.88 -8.85
CA PRO A 291 6.84 -2.21 -9.44
C PRO A 291 6.53 -3.35 -8.46
N GLY A 292 6.72 -3.12 -7.14
CA GLY A 292 6.37 -4.07 -6.08
C GLY A 292 4.87 -4.38 -5.98
N ALA A 293 4.02 -3.54 -6.57
CA ALA A 293 2.58 -3.78 -6.64
C ALA A 293 2.23 -5.13 -7.29
N LEU A 294 3.02 -5.54 -8.30
CA LEU A 294 2.88 -6.84 -8.96
C LEU A 294 3.09 -8.00 -7.99
N LEU A 295 4.11 -7.89 -7.14
CA LEU A 295 4.41 -8.92 -6.14
C LEU A 295 3.37 -8.97 -5.02
N GLY A 296 2.84 -7.82 -4.61
CA GLY A 296 1.76 -7.74 -3.62
C GLY A 296 0.49 -8.48 -4.08
N ALA A 297 0.15 -8.35 -5.37
CA ALA A 297 -0.96 -9.09 -5.97
C ALA A 297 -0.69 -10.60 -5.97
N PHE A 298 0.53 -11.01 -6.31
CA PHE A 298 0.96 -12.40 -6.30
C PHE A 298 0.98 -12.98 -4.86
N ALA A 299 1.44 -12.20 -3.88
CA ALA A 299 1.44 -12.58 -2.47
C ALA A 299 0.04 -12.90 -1.95
N GLY A 300 -0.98 -12.13 -2.35
CA GLY A 300 -2.37 -12.38 -1.99
C GLY A 300 -2.92 -13.74 -2.45
N LEU A 301 -2.40 -14.28 -3.55
CA LEU A 301 -2.76 -15.61 -4.05
C LEU A 301 -2.02 -16.74 -3.32
N LEU A 302 -0.84 -16.45 -2.77
CA LEU A 302 -0.03 -17.45 -2.07
C LEU A 302 -0.53 -17.76 -0.65
N ILE A 303 -1.11 -16.77 0.04
CA ILE A 303 -1.57 -16.94 1.42
C ILE A 303 -2.51 -18.15 1.57
N PRO A 304 -3.59 -18.31 0.77
CA PRO A 304 -4.48 -19.45 0.90
C PRO A 304 -3.79 -20.80 0.61
N GLU A 305 -2.90 -20.87 -0.39
CA GLU A 305 -2.19 -22.09 -0.73
C GLU A 305 -1.21 -22.53 0.36
N ILE A 306 -0.49 -21.59 0.95
CA ILE A 306 0.42 -21.87 2.06
C ILE A 306 -0.38 -22.29 3.29
N THR A 307 -1.51 -21.64 3.57
CA THR A 307 -2.39 -22.02 4.69
C THR A 307 -2.94 -23.42 4.51
N GLU A 308 -3.39 -23.79 3.31
CA GLU A 308 -3.88 -25.15 3.02
C GLU A 308 -2.79 -26.20 3.22
N ALA A 309 -1.58 -25.95 2.72
CA ALA A 309 -0.45 -26.85 2.89
C ALA A 309 0.00 -26.95 4.36
N HIS A 310 -0.07 -25.83 5.10
CA HIS A 310 0.27 -25.79 6.52
C HIS A 310 -0.70 -26.59 7.39
N VAL A 311 -2.02 -26.46 7.14
CA VAL A 311 -3.05 -27.24 7.85
C VAL A 311 -2.96 -28.73 7.55
N ARG A 312 -2.42 -29.12 6.39
CA ARG A 312 -2.20 -30.52 6.00
C ARG A 312 -0.84 -31.08 6.39
N ASP A 313 0.00 -30.30 7.11
CA ASP A 313 1.38 -30.67 7.48
C ASP A 313 2.28 -31.04 6.28
N GLU A 314 1.99 -30.47 5.09
CA GLU A 314 2.73 -30.74 3.84
C GLU A 314 4.06 -29.94 3.80
N HIS A 315 4.98 -30.16 4.73
CA HIS A 315 6.23 -29.39 4.89
C HIS A 315 7.09 -29.35 3.62
N THR A 316 7.10 -30.42 2.81
CA THR A 316 7.86 -30.47 1.55
C THR A 316 7.27 -29.53 0.51
N ARG A 317 5.94 -29.46 0.41
CA ARG A 317 5.23 -28.54 -0.48
C ARG A 317 5.43 -27.09 -0.06
N ILE A 318 5.37 -26.80 1.25
CA ILE A 318 5.64 -25.47 1.80
C ILE A 318 7.05 -25.01 1.42
N ARG A 319 8.10 -25.83 1.68
CA ARG A 319 9.49 -25.50 1.31
C ARG A 319 9.66 -25.26 -0.19
N TYR A 320 9.03 -26.08 -1.01
CA TYR A 320 9.07 -25.93 -2.47
C TYR A 320 8.44 -24.58 -2.91
N MET A 321 7.24 -24.27 -2.43
CA MET A 321 6.55 -23.01 -2.73
C MET A 321 7.36 -21.81 -2.27
N MET A 322 7.85 -21.80 -1.04
CA MET A 322 8.67 -20.72 -0.49
C MET A 322 9.94 -20.50 -1.29
N GLY A 323 10.67 -21.55 -1.64
CA GLY A 323 11.87 -21.45 -2.47
C GLY A 323 11.58 -20.86 -3.85
N ARG A 324 10.43 -21.16 -4.45
CA ARG A 324 9.98 -20.57 -5.71
C ARG A 324 9.63 -19.09 -5.55
N VAL A 325 8.92 -18.73 -4.48
CA VAL A 325 8.57 -17.33 -4.19
C VAL A 325 9.84 -16.50 -3.98
N PHE A 326 10.78 -16.96 -3.16
CA PHE A 326 12.06 -16.27 -2.97
C PHE A 326 12.81 -16.07 -4.28
N SER A 327 12.95 -17.15 -5.08
CA SER A 327 13.64 -17.07 -6.36
C SER A 327 13.01 -16.10 -7.34
N LEU A 328 11.67 -16.10 -7.48
CA LEU A 328 10.96 -15.23 -8.40
C LEU A 328 10.93 -13.78 -7.91
N THR A 329 10.74 -13.57 -6.61
CA THR A 329 10.77 -12.24 -6.00
C THR A 329 12.13 -11.58 -6.17
N LEU A 330 13.23 -12.30 -5.86
CA LEU A 330 14.58 -11.77 -6.01
C LEU A 330 14.96 -11.56 -7.47
N LEU A 331 14.60 -12.48 -8.37
CA LEU A 331 14.81 -12.29 -9.81
C LEU A 331 14.14 -10.99 -10.27
N TYR A 332 12.87 -10.79 -9.95
CA TYR A 332 12.12 -9.59 -10.34
C TYR A 332 12.69 -8.32 -9.68
N ALA A 333 12.92 -8.36 -8.38
CA ALA A 333 13.35 -7.21 -7.59
C ALA A 333 14.76 -6.73 -7.96
N ILE A 334 15.70 -7.64 -8.21
CA ILE A 334 17.07 -7.32 -8.65
C ILE A 334 17.04 -6.71 -10.05
N GLY A 335 16.20 -7.23 -10.95
CA GLY A 335 15.99 -6.65 -12.27
C GLY A 335 15.46 -5.22 -12.19
N VAL A 336 14.42 -4.99 -11.41
CA VAL A 336 13.87 -3.65 -11.17
C VAL A 336 14.90 -2.71 -10.55
N SER A 337 15.60 -3.16 -9.50
CA SER A 337 16.64 -2.39 -8.82
C SER A 337 17.74 -1.94 -9.78
N GLY A 338 18.31 -2.86 -10.54
CA GLY A 338 19.39 -2.56 -11.49
C GLY A 338 18.95 -1.59 -12.60
N ILE A 339 17.75 -1.77 -13.15
CA ILE A 339 17.19 -0.86 -14.14
C ILE A 339 16.95 0.53 -13.53
N MET A 340 16.41 0.62 -12.31
CA MET A 340 16.21 1.91 -11.63
C MET A 340 17.52 2.61 -11.30
N ILE A 341 18.54 1.89 -10.85
CA ILE A 341 19.88 2.46 -10.65
C ILE A 341 20.44 3.01 -11.97
N ALA A 342 20.34 2.21 -13.04
CA ALA A 342 20.88 2.57 -14.34
C ALA A 342 20.19 3.80 -14.96
N PHE A 343 18.89 3.96 -14.79
CA PHE A 343 18.09 5.01 -15.41
C PHE A 343 17.47 5.98 -14.39
N SER A 344 18.05 6.08 -13.19
CA SER A 344 17.56 6.97 -12.12
C SER A 344 17.49 8.43 -12.54
N TYR A 345 18.53 8.90 -13.27
CA TYR A 345 18.59 10.29 -13.74
C TYR A 345 17.47 10.60 -14.71
N GLU A 346 17.29 9.73 -15.72
CA GLU A 346 16.25 9.84 -16.72
C GLU A 346 14.85 9.77 -16.09
N LEU A 347 14.66 8.88 -15.12
CA LEU A 347 13.39 8.75 -14.39
C LEU A 347 13.06 10.01 -13.58
N GLY A 348 13.99 10.50 -12.76
CA GLY A 348 13.74 11.67 -11.92
C GLY A 348 13.49 12.95 -12.72
N THR A 349 14.28 13.17 -13.78
CA THR A 349 14.13 14.35 -14.64
C THR A 349 12.88 14.26 -15.54
N THR A 350 12.50 13.06 -16.02
CA THR A 350 11.33 12.93 -16.89
C THR A 350 10.01 12.96 -16.13
N LEU A 351 9.97 12.33 -14.95
CA LEU A 351 8.75 12.25 -14.15
C LEU A 351 8.49 13.55 -13.37
N TYR A 352 9.54 14.16 -12.81
CA TYR A 352 9.41 15.26 -11.83
C TYR A 352 10.18 16.52 -12.19
N ASP A 353 10.95 16.50 -13.29
CA ASP A 353 11.89 17.59 -13.65
C ASP A 353 12.85 17.92 -12.49
N SER A 354 13.27 16.90 -11.74
CA SER A 354 14.05 17.03 -10.51
C SER A 354 15.28 16.13 -10.51
N ARG A 355 16.46 16.76 -10.37
CA ARG A 355 17.74 16.05 -10.18
C ARG A 355 17.81 15.40 -8.79
N GLU A 356 17.28 16.09 -7.77
CA GLU A 356 17.23 15.55 -6.41
C GLU A 356 16.41 14.25 -6.36
N ALA A 357 15.23 14.23 -6.98
CA ALA A 357 14.42 13.01 -7.07
C ALA A 357 15.19 11.87 -7.76
N ALA A 358 15.97 12.18 -8.80
CA ALA A 358 16.83 11.21 -9.47
C ALA A 358 17.90 10.61 -8.54
N GLU A 359 18.56 11.45 -7.73
CA GLU A 359 19.56 11.01 -6.75
C GLU A 359 18.92 10.12 -5.67
N TYR A 360 17.77 10.50 -5.14
CA TYR A 360 17.08 9.70 -4.12
C TYR A 360 16.53 8.38 -4.69
N ILE A 361 16.04 8.35 -5.93
CA ILE A 361 15.71 7.10 -6.62
C ILE A 361 16.94 6.20 -6.70
N ARG A 362 18.08 6.74 -7.11
CA ARG A 362 19.34 5.99 -7.20
C ARG A 362 19.80 5.44 -5.86
N LEU A 363 19.68 6.24 -4.79
CA LEU A 363 20.07 5.85 -3.44
C LEU A 363 19.13 4.81 -2.84
N LEU A 364 17.83 4.86 -3.13
CA LEU A 364 16.84 3.93 -2.58
C LEU A 364 16.68 2.65 -3.41
N ALA A 365 17.02 2.68 -4.70
CA ALA A 365 16.86 1.52 -5.58
C ALA A 365 17.58 0.24 -5.10
N PRO A 366 18.78 0.28 -4.47
CA PRO A 366 19.42 -0.92 -3.92
C PRO A 366 18.62 -1.62 -2.82
N LEU A 367 17.68 -0.93 -2.15
CA LEU A 367 16.77 -1.52 -1.16
C LEU A 367 15.63 -2.35 -1.77
N ILE A 368 15.32 -2.17 -3.05
CA ILE A 368 14.19 -2.83 -3.71
C ILE A 368 14.17 -4.36 -3.49
N PRO A 369 15.28 -5.09 -3.66
CA PRO A 369 15.31 -6.54 -3.43
C PRO A 369 14.90 -6.92 -2.00
N ILE A 370 15.27 -6.10 -1.02
CA ILE A 370 15.00 -6.34 0.39
C ILE A 370 13.53 -6.01 0.70
N MET A 371 13.04 -4.85 0.27
CA MET A 371 11.65 -4.42 0.48
C MET A 371 10.63 -5.39 -0.14
N TYR A 372 10.93 -5.86 -1.37
CA TYR A 372 10.03 -6.79 -2.05
C TYR A 372 10.08 -8.18 -1.46
N LEU A 373 11.27 -8.63 -1.01
CA LEU A 373 11.43 -9.90 -0.34
C LEU A 373 10.73 -9.88 1.03
N ASP A 374 10.84 -8.79 1.79
CA ASP A 374 10.13 -8.62 3.05
C ASP A 374 8.61 -8.70 2.87
N SER A 375 8.06 -7.99 1.88
CA SER A 375 6.64 -8.05 1.54
C SER A 375 6.16 -9.47 1.21
N ALA A 376 6.95 -10.24 0.45
CA ALA A 376 6.64 -11.64 0.15
C ALA A 376 6.75 -12.53 1.39
N THR A 377 7.75 -12.29 2.25
CA THR A 377 7.98 -13.01 3.50
C THR A 377 6.84 -12.78 4.49
N ASP A 378 6.37 -11.53 4.63
CA ASP A 378 5.24 -11.17 5.49
C ASP A 378 3.95 -11.89 5.06
N ALA A 379 3.70 -11.99 3.75
CA ALA A 379 2.58 -12.76 3.22
C ALA A 379 2.70 -14.26 3.55
N MET A 380 3.90 -14.84 3.43
CA MET A 380 4.13 -16.25 3.76
C MET A 380 3.99 -16.52 5.26
N LEU A 381 4.50 -15.64 6.13
CA LEU A 381 4.32 -15.72 7.59
C LEU A 381 2.83 -15.68 7.96
N LYS A 382 2.06 -14.80 7.36
CA LYS A 382 0.59 -14.75 7.55
C LYS A 382 -0.10 -16.04 7.10
N GLY A 383 0.33 -16.62 5.99
CA GLY A 383 -0.16 -17.92 5.51
C GLY A 383 0.15 -19.08 6.46
N MET A 384 1.24 -19.00 7.22
CA MET A 384 1.63 -19.99 8.24
C MET A 384 1.04 -19.72 9.64
N GLY A 385 0.15 -18.73 9.78
CA GLY A 385 -0.46 -18.39 11.07
C GLY A 385 0.39 -17.51 11.98
N GLU A 386 1.59 -17.07 11.55
CA GLU A 386 2.52 -16.21 12.29
C GLU A 386 2.15 -14.72 12.24
N GLN A 387 0.88 -14.41 12.09
CA GLN A 387 0.37 -13.04 11.97
C GLN A 387 0.74 -12.16 13.18
N VAL A 388 0.72 -12.74 14.39
CA VAL A 388 1.06 -12.00 15.63
C VAL A 388 2.55 -11.63 15.65
N TYR A 389 3.42 -12.52 15.14
CA TYR A 389 4.85 -12.23 15.02
C TYR A 389 5.07 -11.06 14.05
N SER A 390 4.49 -11.12 12.86
CA SER A 390 4.56 -10.03 11.88
C SER A 390 4.08 -8.69 12.47
N MET A 391 2.98 -8.67 13.23
CA MET A 391 2.52 -7.47 13.92
C MET A 391 3.54 -6.93 14.94
N LYS A 392 4.18 -7.79 15.72
CA LYS A 392 5.23 -7.38 16.68
C LYS A 392 6.44 -6.78 15.96
N VAL A 393 6.91 -7.42 14.89
CA VAL A 393 8.04 -6.90 14.09
C VAL A 393 7.71 -5.52 13.52
N ASN A 394 6.51 -5.32 12.97
CA ASN A 394 6.08 -4.03 12.45
C ASN A 394 6.01 -2.91 13.51
N ILE A 395 5.68 -3.23 14.77
CA ILE A 395 5.68 -2.25 15.87
C ILE A 395 7.12 -1.92 16.29
N ILE A 396 8.00 -2.92 16.37
CA ILE A 396 9.43 -2.74 16.68
C ILE A 396 10.06 -1.87 15.61
N ASP A 397 9.82 -2.19 14.34
CA ASP A 397 10.28 -1.43 13.17
C ASP A 397 9.88 0.04 13.25
N ALA A 398 8.58 0.34 13.43
CA ALA A 398 8.09 1.71 13.56
C ALA A 398 8.69 2.44 14.78
N SER A 399 8.96 1.72 15.88
CA SER A 399 9.58 2.32 17.07
C SER A 399 11.05 2.68 16.81
N ILE A 400 11.78 1.80 16.13
CA ILE A 400 13.19 2.03 15.75
C ILE A 400 13.25 3.14 14.69
N SER A 401 12.29 3.21 13.76
CA SER A 401 12.20 4.28 12.78
C SER A 401 12.09 5.65 13.45
N VAL A 402 11.15 5.81 14.38
CA VAL A 402 10.98 7.06 15.17
C VAL A 402 12.27 7.44 15.89
N LEU A 403 12.93 6.47 16.54
CA LEU A 403 14.17 6.72 17.25
C LEU A 403 15.31 7.13 16.30
N SER A 404 15.44 6.43 15.17
CA SER A 404 16.47 6.71 14.15
C SER A 404 16.25 8.10 13.52
N VAL A 405 15.02 8.46 13.17
CA VAL A 405 14.66 9.78 12.66
C VAL A 405 15.04 10.86 13.66
N TRP A 406 14.73 10.69 14.94
CA TRP A 406 15.03 11.65 15.99
C TRP A 406 16.53 11.85 16.20
N LEU A 407 17.34 10.79 16.06
CA LEU A 407 18.80 10.82 16.27
C LEU A 407 19.58 11.22 15.01
N LEU A 408 19.24 10.63 13.85
CA LEU A 408 20.07 10.71 12.65
C LEU A 408 19.78 11.96 11.81
N ILE A 409 18.52 12.37 11.71
CA ILE A 409 18.19 13.50 10.82
C ILE A 409 18.79 14.83 11.31
N PRO A 410 18.76 15.19 12.61
CA PRO A 410 19.41 16.40 13.07
C PRO A 410 20.94 16.43 12.85
N SER A 411 21.58 15.25 12.71
CA SER A 411 23.02 15.14 12.53
C SER A 411 23.45 15.01 11.07
N PHE A 412 22.62 14.36 10.22
CA PHE A 412 22.98 13.99 8.85
C PHE A 412 22.01 14.56 7.80
N GLY A 413 21.01 15.36 8.20
CA GLY A 413 20.03 15.94 7.28
C GLY A 413 19.24 14.85 6.52
N VAL A 414 19.01 15.06 5.23
CA VAL A 414 18.26 14.13 4.37
C VAL A 414 18.93 12.74 4.29
N MET A 415 20.27 12.69 4.35
CA MET A 415 20.98 11.42 4.41
C MET A 415 20.64 10.63 5.68
N GLY A 416 20.39 11.31 6.81
CA GLY A 416 19.88 10.67 8.03
C GLY A 416 18.53 10.00 7.80
N TYR A 417 17.65 10.59 6.99
CA TYR A 417 16.38 9.97 6.61
C TYR A 417 16.59 8.72 5.72
N ILE A 418 17.45 8.81 4.72
CA ILE A 418 17.78 7.66 3.87
C ILE A 418 18.39 6.53 4.69
N ILE A 419 19.34 6.83 5.59
CA ILE A 419 19.93 5.83 6.49
C ILE A 419 18.87 5.19 7.38
N THR A 420 17.91 5.97 7.88
CA THR A 420 16.78 5.42 8.65
C THR A 420 16.00 4.38 7.84
N ILE A 421 15.64 4.70 6.60
CA ILE A 421 14.92 3.76 5.71
C ILE A 421 15.76 2.47 5.53
N TYR A 422 17.07 2.59 5.32
CA TYR A 422 17.95 1.41 5.22
C TYR A 422 17.98 0.56 6.49
N VAL A 423 18.13 1.20 7.64
CA VAL A 423 18.20 0.49 8.94
C VAL A 423 16.89 -0.24 9.22
N THR A 424 15.76 0.42 9.05
CA THR A 424 14.45 -0.17 9.35
C THR A 424 14.09 -1.28 8.38
N GLU A 425 14.26 -1.09 7.08
CA GLU A 425 13.97 -2.11 6.08
C GLU A 425 14.87 -3.35 6.22
N LEU A 426 16.17 -3.16 6.46
CA LEU A 426 17.10 -4.27 6.71
C LEU A 426 16.72 -5.05 7.97
N LEU A 427 16.37 -4.34 9.04
CA LEU A 427 16.00 -4.98 10.31
C LEU A 427 14.67 -5.74 10.18
N ASN A 428 13.65 -5.11 9.57
CA ASN A 428 12.34 -5.72 9.33
C ASN A 428 12.47 -6.98 8.49
N ALA A 429 13.17 -6.88 7.35
CA ALA A 429 13.43 -8.02 6.47
C ALA A 429 14.24 -9.11 7.16
N ALA A 430 15.29 -8.77 7.93
CA ALA A 430 16.10 -9.76 8.64
C ALA A 430 15.27 -10.54 9.67
N LEU A 431 14.47 -9.86 10.50
CA LEU A 431 13.61 -10.50 11.48
C LEU A 431 12.57 -11.41 10.83
N SER A 432 11.90 -10.92 9.79
CA SER A 432 10.87 -11.66 9.05
C SER A 432 11.46 -12.89 8.34
N ILE A 433 12.59 -12.72 7.63
CA ILE A 433 13.25 -13.81 6.88
C ILE A 433 13.80 -14.86 7.84
N VAL A 434 14.50 -14.48 8.91
CA VAL A 434 15.04 -15.44 9.90
C VAL A 434 13.91 -16.26 10.51
N ARG A 435 12.80 -15.62 10.88
CA ARG A 435 11.62 -16.35 11.41
C ARG A 435 11.08 -17.35 10.39
N LEU A 436 10.90 -16.93 9.14
CA LEU A 436 10.39 -17.79 8.08
C LEU A 436 11.32 -18.98 7.80
N LEU A 437 12.63 -18.74 7.72
CA LEU A 437 13.62 -19.79 7.50
C LEU A 437 13.65 -20.82 8.64
N ASN A 438 13.53 -20.35 9.89
CA ASN A 438 13.50 -21.23 11.07
C ASN A 438 12.26 -22.14 11.09
N ILE A 439 11.10 -21.61 10.71
CA ILE A 439 9.85 -22.40 10.70
C ILE A 439 9.80 -23.37 9.51
N SER A 440 10.27 -22.92 8.34
CA SER A 440 10.17 -23.71 7.10
C SER A 440 11.33 -24.66 6.89
N HIS A 441 12.45 -24.48 7.63
CA HIS A 441 13.71 -25.19 7.41
C HIS A 441 14.21 -25.07 5.95
N LEU A 442 13.89 -23.96 5.28
CA LEU A 442 14.34 -23.67 3.91
C LEU A 442 15.83 -23.30 3.93
N ARG A 443 16.61 -23.92 3.03
CA ARG A 443 18.01 -23.54 2.80
C ARG A 443 18.09 -22.54 1.65
N PRO A 444 18.56 -21.29 1.88
CA PRO A 444 18.65 -20.28 0.84
C PRO A 444 19.76 -20.63 -0.17
N MET A 445 19.47 -20.50 -1.45
CA MET A 445 20.42 -20.68 -2.57
C MET A 445 20.93 -19.32 -3.04
N ILE A 446 21.71 -18.61 -2.20
CA ILE A 446 22.13 -17.21 -2.40
C ILE A 446 22.77 -16.99 -3.75
N MET A 447 23.72 -17.88 -4.13
CA MET A 447 24.44 -17.75 -5.40
C MET A 447 23.50 -17.67 -6.60
N ARG A 448 22.46 -18.50 -6.60
CA ARG A 448 21.52 -18.57 -7.71
C ARG A 448 20.43 -17.54 -7.64
N TRP A 449 19.97 -17.19 -6.44
CA TRP A 449 18.87 -16.24 -6.29
C TRP A 449 19.30 -14.79 -6.37
N VAL A 450 20.61 -14.52 -6.11
CA VAL A 450 21.15 -13.16 -6.07
C VAL A 450 22.22 -12.95 -7.14
N ALA A 451 23.29 -13.76 -7.15
CA ALA A 451 24.43 -13.50 -8.02
C ALA A 451 24.07 -13.57 -9.52
N THR A 452 23.31 -14.61 -9.92
CA THR A 452 22.94 -14.77 -11.34
C THR A 452 22.02 -13.65 -11.84
N PRO A 453 20.93 -13.24 -11.13
CA PRO A 453 20.13 -12.08 -11.53
C PRO A 453 20.93 -10.76 -11.54
N LEU A 454 21.87 -10.60 -10.58
CA LEU A 454 22.69 -9.39 -10.52
C LEU A 454 23.61 -9.27 -11.75
N LEU A 455 24.27 -10.35 -12.13
CA LEU A 455 25.08 -10.38 -13.35
C LEU A 455 24.22 -10.12 -14.60
N SER A 456 23.03 -10.70 -14.64
CA SER A 456 22.09 -10.51 -15.76
C SER A 456 21.69 -9.06 -15.92
N VAL A 457 21.35 -8.36 -14.81
CA VAL A 457 20.90 -6.97 -14.89
C VAL A 457 22.04 -6.02 -15.20
N VAL A 458 23.24 -6.27 -14.66
CA VAL A 458 24.43 -5.46 -15.00
C VAL A 458 24.76 -5.59 -16.47
N ALA A 459 24.76 -6.82 -17.04
CA ALA A 459 25.00 -7.05 -18.46
C ALA A 459 23.92 -6.36 -19.33
N ALA A 460 22.64 -6.50 -18.97
CA ALA A 460 21.53 -5.91 -19.70
C ALA A 460 21.58 -4.37 -19.72
N THR A 461 21.77 -3.75 -18.57
CA THR A 461 21.79 -2.28 -18.45
C THR A 461 23.05 -1.68 -19.10
N SER A 462 24.21 -2.33 -18.96
CA SER A 462 25.45 -1.90 -19.60
C SER A 462 25.33 -1.97 -21.13
N LEU A 463 24.78 -3.07 -21.66
CA LEU A 463 24.56 -3.21 -23.09
C LEU A 463 23.55 -2.19 -23.62
N THR A 464 22.46 -1.95 -22.89
CA THR A 464 21.46 -0.93 -23.27
C THR A 464 22.09 0.46 -23.33
N ARG A 465 22.90 0.84 -22.33
CA ARG A 465 23.59 2.13 -22.32
C ARG A 465 24.60 2.25 -23.46
N LEU A 466 25.36 1.21 -23.72
CA LEU A 466 26.32 1.18 -24.85
C LEU A 466 25.60 1.39 -26.19
N LEU A 467 24.51 0.67 -26.43
CA LEU A 467 23.71 0.81 -27.63
C LEU A 467 23.08 2.20 -27.76
N TYR A 468 22.61 2.78 -26.65
CA TYR A 468 22.04 4.13 -26.64
C TYR A 468 23.06 5.20 -27.05
N VAL A 469 24.32 5.07 -26.61
CA VAL A 469 25.40 5.99 -26.98
C VAL A 469 25.80 5.82 -28.47
N LEU A 470 25.66 4.62 -29.01
CA LEU A 470 26.00 4.32 -30.41
C LEU A 470 24.91 4.73 -31.41
N ILE A 471 23.68 4.94 -30.98
CA ILE A 471 22.57 5.37 -31.84
C ILE A 471 22.69 6.87 -32.10
N PRO A 472 22.85 7.34 -33.35
CA PRO A 472 22.90 8.76 -33.67
C PRO A 472 21.61 9.48 -33.23
N ALA A 473 21.74 10.69 -32.73
CA ALA A 473 20.60 11.52 -32.23
C ALA A 473 19.52 11.75 -33.33
N SER A 474 19.89 11.67 -34.60
CA SER A 474 18.98 11.78 -35.75
C SER A 474 18.04 10.59 -35.93
N LEU A 475 18.35 9.45 -35.35
CA LEU A 475 17.53 8.22 -35.37
C LEU A 475 16.70 8.01 -34.11
N ALA A 476 16.74 8.93 -33.16
CA ALA A 476 15.85 8.88 -31.96
C ALA A 476 14.43 9.35 -32.38
N PRO A 477 13.53 8.43 -32.78
CA PRO A 477 12.25 8.78 -33.44
C PRO A 477 11.20 9.32 -32.46
N VAL A 478 11.52 9.40 -31.16
CA VAL A 478 10.56 9.68 -30.10
C VAL A 478 11.16 10.75 -29.20
N GLY A 479 10.40 11.80 -28.90
CA GLY A 479 10.85 12.85 -27.97
C GLY A 479 11.39 12.26 -26.66
N HIS A 480 12.15 13.04 -25.90
CA HIS A 480 12.93 12.61 -24.73
C HIS A 480 12.21 11.62 -23.79
N ARG A 481 10.90 11.80 -23.57
CA ARG A 481 10.07 10.90 -22.73
C ARG A 481 9.86 9.51 -23.36
N GLY A 482 9.67 9.44 -24.67
CA GLY A 482 9.48 8.17 -25.37
C GLY A 482 10.76 7.35 -25.47
N ALA A 483 11.90 8.00 -25.61
CA ALA A 483 13.20 7.33 -25.63
C ALA A 483 13.46 6.55 -24.32
N ILE A 484 13.10 7.11 -23.18
CA ILE A 484 13.27 6.44 -21.88
C ILE A 484 12.40 5.19 -21.77
N VAL A 485 11.15 5.26 -22.20
CA VAL A 485 10.27 4.08 -22.21
C VAL A 485 10.86 2.96 -23.07
N VAL A 486 11.37 3.30 -24.24
CA VAL A 486 12.02 2.32 -25.14
C VAL A 486 13.27 1.72 -24.48
N LEU A 487 14.12 2.53 -23.85
CA LEU A 487 15.32 2.06 -23.14
C LEU A 487 14.99 1.13 -21.98
N VAL A 488 14.00 1.48 -21.18
CA VAL A 488 13.55 0.64 -20.04
C VAL A 488 12.99 -0.68 -20.56
N VAL A 489 12.09 -0.65 -21.56
CA VAL A 489 11.51 -1.87 -22.15
C VAL A 489 12.60 -2.75 -22.76
N PHE A 490 13.55 -2.16 -23.49
CA PHE A 490 14.67 -2.88 -24.08
C PHE A 490 15.56 -3.51 -23.00
N SER A 491 15.85 -2.78 -21.92
CA SER A 491 16.58 -3.33 -20.76
C SER A 491 15.86 -4.50 -20.09
N VAL A 492 14.55 -4.43 -19.97
CA VAL A 492 13.73 -5.53 -19.43
C VAL A 492 13.82 -6.77 -20.32
N LEU A 493 13.75 -6.59 -21.65
CA LEU A 493 13.86 -7.70 -22.61
C LEU A 493 15.26 -8.34 -22.56
N LEU A 494 16.32 -7.53 -22.56
CA LEU A 494 17.70 -8.02 -22.41
C LEU A 494 17.92 -8.71 -21.06
N TYR A 495 17.37 -8.15 -19.97
CA TYR A 495 17.43 -8.78 -18.67
C TYR A 495 16.77 -10.17 -18.68
N GLY A 496 15.60 -10.29 -19.30
CA GLY A 496 14.94 -11.57 -19.50
C GLY A 496 15.82 -12.56 -20.27
N LEU A 497 16.41 -12.11 -21.38
CA LEU A 497 17.30 -12.93 -22.21
C LEU A 497 18.53 -13.41 -21.41
N PHE A 498 19.27 -12.49 -20.76
CA PHE A 498 20.43 -12.85 -19.94
C PHE A 498 20.08 -13.72 -18.75
N SER A 499 18.92 -13.51 -18.13
CA SER A 499 18.45 -14.36 -17.03
C SER A 499 18.20 -15.81 -17.46
N VAL A 500 17.76 -16.02 -18.68
CA VAL A 500 17.63 -17.37 -19.26
C VAL A 500 19.00 -17.94 -19.63
N LEU A 501 19.86 -17.17 -20.29
CA LEU A 501 21.19 -17.61 -20.73
C LEU A 501 22.10 -17.97 -19.55
N LEU A 502 22.08 -17.19 -18.48
CA LEU A 502 22.87 -17.42 -17.27
C LEU A 502 22.22 -18.41 -16.29
N GLY A 503 21.05 -18.97 -16.62
CA GLY A 503 20.39 -20.01 -15.83
C GLY A 503 19.70 -19.50 -14.54
N ALA A 504 19.46 -18.20 -14.43
CA ALA A 504 18.64 -17.65 -13.34
C ALA A 504 17.20 -18.14 -13.44
N VAL A 505 16.67 -18.29 -14.66
CA VAL A 505 15.34 -18.82 -14.95
C VAL A 505 15.46 -20.25 -15.51
N ARG A 506 14.82 -21.22 -14.84
CA ARG A 506 14.71 -22.60 -15.35
C ARG A 506 13.38 -22.82 -16.06
N GLN A 507 13.37 -23.75 -17.03
CA GLN A 507 12.14 -24.15 -17.72
C GLN A 507 11.05 -24.63 -16.77
N GLU A 508 11.42 -25.23 -15.63
CA GLU A 508 10.49 -25.62 -14.58
C GLU A 508 9.75 -24.44 -13.93
N GLN A 509 10.41 -23.26 -13.80
CA GLN A 509 9.78 -22.05 -13.27
C GLN A 509 8.78 -21.48 -14.26
N ILE A 510 9.11 -21.48 -15.54
CA ILE A 510 8.20 -21.06 -16.63
C ILE A 510 6.97 -21.99 -16.65
N ARG A 511 7.17 -23.30 -16.57
CA ARG A 511 6.06 -24.30 -16.49
C ARG A 511 5.22 -24.10 -15.24
N TRP A 512 5.84 -23.83 -14.09
CA TRP A 512 5.10 -23.60 -12.84
C TRP A 512 4.24 -22.33 -12.90
N ILE A 513 4.76 -21.22 -13.42
CA ILE A 513 3.98 -20.01 -13.68
C ILE A 513 2.82 -20.31 -14.64
N GLY A 514 3.12 -21.02 -15.75
CA GLY A 514 2.08 -21.45 -16.69
C GLY A 514 1.02 -22.34 -16.08
N SER A 515 1.39 -23.30 -15.21
CA SER A 515 0.43 -24.18 -14.52
C SER A 515 -0.42 -23.42 -13.50
N PHE A 516 0.15 -22.40 -12.84
CA PHE A 516 -0.57 -21.55 -11.88
C PHE A 516 -1.66 -20.72 -12.58
N PHE A 517 -1.35 -20.17 -13.77
CA PHE A 517 -2.34 -19.41 -14.55
C PHE A 517 -3.32 -20.30 -15.33
N MET A 518 -2.93 -21.50 -15.75
CA MET A 518 -3.77 -22.41 -16.54
C MET A 518 -4.61 -23.37 -15.67
N GLY A 519 -4.43 -23.36 -14.33
CA GLY A 519 -5.25 -24.15 -13.40
C GLY A 519 -5.08 -25.67 -13.55
N LYS A 520 -3.87 -26.14 -13.94
CA LYS A 520 -3.50 -27.55 -13.99
C LYS A 520 -2.76 -27.99 -12.76
#